data_308b84a96491601fc7d5e69c069aba62
#
_entry.id   308b84a96491601fc7d5e69c069aba62
#
_cell.length_a   1.000
_cell.length_b   1.000
_cell.length_c   1.000
_cell.angle_alpha   90.00
_cell.angle_beta   90.00
_cell.angle_gamma   90.00
#
_symmetry.space_group_name_H-M   'P 1'
#
loop_
_entity.id
_entity.type
_entity.pdbx_description
1 polymer ?
#
loop_
_entity_poly.entity_id
_entity_poly.type
_entity_poly.pdbx_seq_one_letter_code
_entity_poly.pdbx_strand_id
1 'polypeptide(L)'
;MIRSTQVLWLVRHGESTWNTLGLAQGHCDQARLTRLGQRQAWAVAAQLRDRPVRALYASDLRRALETAAPLAEVTGLSVNRDTRLRERCLGVLEGAATAAIGPAANGLRGEAVVEPDARPAGGESLREFYRRVAAFADELATRCRTMGAERAGEIAVVAHGGTLRVMNAYLRGIPVERMRWEPLSNGCILRSPADWPHRVASPDPDEPDPDEKE
;
A
#
# COMPACT_ATOMS: atom_id res chain seq x y z
N MET A 1 24.17 -20.72 -6.11
CA MET A 1 23.40 -19.69 -6.83
C MET A 1 22.85 -18.72 -5.80
N ILE A 2 23.37 -17.50 -5.74
CA ILE A 2 22.81 -16.44 -4.90
C ILE A 2 21.48 -16.05 -5.54
N ARG A 3 20.35 -16.42 -4.92
CA ARG A 3 19.03 -15.92 -5.34
C ARG A 3 19.06 -14.41 -5.15
N SER A 4 18.98 -13.66 -6.23
CA SER A 4 18.80 -12.20 -6.17
C SER A 4 17.48 -11.94 -5.41
N THR A 5 17.61 -11.51 -4.15
CA THR A 5 16.44 -11.15 -3.36
C THR A 5 15.90 -9.84 -3.90
N GLN A 6 14.79 -9.89 -4.57
CA GLN A 6 14.08 -8.68 -4.97
C GLN A 6 13.50 -8.01 -3.73
N VAL A 7 13.69 -6.72 -3.61
CA VAL A 7 13.18 -5.91 -2.50
C VAL A 7 12.08 -5.01 -3.01
N LEU A 8 10.97 -4.98 -2.27
CA LEU A 8 9.89 -4.04 -2.49
C LEU A 8 9.90 -3.00 -1.38
N TRP A 9 10.04 -1.73 -1.75
CA TRP A 9 9.95 -0.58 -0.87
C TRP A 9 8.54 -0.01 -0.93
N LEU A 10 7.81 -0.09 0.17
CA LEU A 10 6.45 0.42 0.29
C LEU A 10 6.51 1.79 0.96
N VAL A 11 6.13 2.82 0.24
CA VAL A 11 6.22 4.22 0.67
C VAL A 11 4.83 4.79 0.88
N ARG A 12 4.53 5.26 2.09
CA ARG A 12 3.32 6.04 2.32
C ARG A 12 3.51 7.47 1.81
N HIS A 13 2.50 8.03 1.14
CA HIS A 13 2.54 9.43 0.73
C HIS A 13 2.86 10.37 1.89
N GLY A 14 3.52 11.50 1.57
CA GLY A 14 3.80 12.57 2.52
C GLY A 14 2.52 13.17 3.12
N GLU A 15 2.67 13.94 4.19
CA GLU A 15 1.55 14.61 4.84
C GLU A 15 0.76 15.44 3.84
N SER A 16 -0.55 15.25 3.82
CA SER A 16 -1.49 16.01 2.97
C SER A 16 -2.30 17.01 3.78
N THR A 17 -2.90 17.97 3.10
CA THR A 17 -3.81 18.95 3.70
C THR A 17 -4.96 18.29 4.47
N TRP A 18 -5.46 17.15 4.01
CA TRP A 18 -6.52 16.42 4.70
C TRP A 18 -6.01 15.58 5.87
N ASN A 19 -4.73 15.20 5.89
CA ASN A 19 -4.14 14.62 7.10
C ASN A 19 -4.11 15.65 8.24
N THR A 20 -3.73 16.91 7.97
CA THR A 20 -3.69 17.96 8.98
C THR A 20 -5.09 18.33 9.52
N LEU A 21 -6.12 18.18 8.70
CA LEU A 21 -7.51 18.41 9.08
C LEU A 21 -8.19 17.19 9.71
N GLY A 22 -7.52 16.03 9.77
CA GLY A 22 -8.10 14.80 10.29
C GLY A 22 -9.25 14.26 9.44
N LEU A 23 -9.24 14.52 8.11
CA LEU A 23 -10.31 14.11 7.20
C LEU A 23 -10.00 12.79 6.49
N ALA A 24 -11.02 11.97 6.33
CA ALA A 24 -10.96 10.72 5.57
C ALA A 24 -10.81 11.02 4.07
N GLN A 25 -9.75 10.50 3.46
CA GLN A 25 -9.40 10.86 2.09
C GLN A 25 -9.96 9.90 1.04
N GLY A 26 -9.89 8.58 1.31
CA GLY A 26 -10.33 7.57 0.36
C GLY A 26 -9.81 7.80 -1.06
N HIS A 27 -10.70 7.81 -2.04
CA HIS A 27 -10.42 8.10 -3.44
C HIS A 27 -10.48 9.60 -3.80
N CYS A 28 -10.85 10.47 -2.83
CA CYS A 28 -10.85 11.92 -3.07
C CYS A 28 -9.45 12.42 -3.44
N ASP A 29 -9.36 13.18 -4.53
CA ASP A 29 -8.10 13.69 -5.10
C ASP A 29 -7.86 15.18 -4.84
N GLN A 30 -8.64 15.80 -3.93
CA GLN A 30 -8.48 17.22 -3.58
C GLN A 30 -7.29 17.45 -2.63
N ALA A 31 -6.91 16.43 -1.85
CA ALA A 31 -5.82 16.53 -0.89
C ALA A 31 -4.47 16.60 -1.58
N ARG A 32 -3.70 17.66 -1.31
CA ARG A 32 -2.33 17.88 -1.80
C ARG A 32 -1.33 17.74 -0.67
N LEU A 33 -0.07 17.52 -0.98
CA LEU A 33 0.99 17.54 0.02
C LEU A 33 1.10 18.93 0.67
N THR A 34 1.29 18.94 1.99
CA THR A 34 1.72 20.13 2.72
C THR A 34 3.21 20.40 2.46
N ARG A 35 3.72 21.54 2.94
CA ARG A 35 5.18 21.79 2.92
C ARG A 35 5.96 20.72 3.67
N LEU A 36 5.41 20.18 4.77
CA LEU A 36 6.02 19.04 5.46
C LEU A 36 5.97 17.78 4.59
N GLY A 37 4.83 17.49 3.96
CA GLY A 37 4.68 16.36 3.04
C GLY A 37 5.67 16.40 1.87
N GLN A 38 5.91 17.58 1.30
CA GLN A 38 6.93 17.76 0.26
C GLN A 38 8.34 17.46 0.79
N ARG A 39 8.71 17.94 2.00
CA ARG A 39 9.99 17.57 2.62
C ARG A 39 10.10 16.07 2.90
N GLN A 40 9.02 15.42 3.32
CA GLN A 40 8.98 13.97 3.51
C GLN A 40 9.19 13.22 2.19
N ALA A 41 8.60 13.69 1.09
CA ALA A 41 8.80 13.11 -0.24
C ALA A 41 10.28 13.20 -0.68
N TRP A 42 10.94 14.32 -0.46
CA TRP A 42 12.38 14.48 -0.71
C TRP A 42 13.23 13.61 0.21
N ALA A 43 12.85 13.45 1.48
CA ALA A 43 13.55 12.55 2.41
C ALA A 43 13.46 11.09 1.96
N VAL A 44 12.31 10.64 1.46
CA VAL A 44 12.13 9.32 0.82
C VAL A 44 13.06 9.18 -0.38
N ALA A 45 13.08 10.16 -1.28
CA ALA A 45 13.94 10.16 -2.46
C ALA A 45 15.42 10.04 -2.08
N ALA A 46 15.87 10.80 -1.05
CA ALA A 46 17.24 10.76 -0.56
C ALA A 46 17.61 9.37 0.01
N GLN A 47 16.69 8.71 0.73
CA GLN A 47 16.94 7.37 1.29
C GLN A 47 17.03 6.27 0.22
N LEU A 48 16.34 6.43 -0.90
CA LEU A 48 16.30 5.44 -1.97
C LEU A 48 17.20 5.76 -3.17
N ARG A 49 17.85 6.94 -3.19
CA ARG A 49 18.70 7.42 -4.30
C ARG A 49 19.76 6.41 -4.71
N ASP A 50 20.49 5.89 -3.73
CA ASP A 50 21.64 5.00 -3.96
C ASP A 50 21.23 3.51 -3.96
N ARG A 51 19.93 3.23 -3.90
CA ARG A 51 19.40 1.87 -4.01
C ARG A 51 19.25 1.48 -5.48
N PRO A 52 19.46 0.20 -5.85
CA PRO A 52 19.31 -0.28 -7.21
C PRO A 52 17.82 -0.40 -7.61
N VAL A 53 17.05 0.69 -7.41
CA VAL A 53 15.63 0.73 -7.79
C VAL A 53 15.52 0.69 -9.31
N ARG A 54 14.74 -0.25 -9.84
CA ARG A 54 14.56 -0.49 -11.28
C ARG A 54 13.14 -0.19 -11.77
N ALA A 55 12.18 -0.10 -10.87
CA ALA A 55 10.82 0.28 -11.21
C ALA A 55 10.19 1.08 -10.09
N LEU A 56 9.40 2.08 -10.47
CA LEU A 56 8.66 2.94 -9.56
C LEU A 56 7.18 2.87 -9.95
N TYR A 57 6.36 2.41 -9.00
CA TYR A 57 4.91 2.40 -9.11
C TYR A 57 4.30 3.41 -8.15
N ALA A 58 3.17 3.98 -8.50
CA ALA A 58 2.42 4.84 -7.60
C ALA A 58 0.91 4.70 -7.80
N SER A 59 0.14 4.92 -6.73
CA SER A 59 -1.26 5.28 -6.86
C SER A 59 -1.38 6.50 -7.76
N ASP A 60 -2.41 6.54 -8.57
CA ASP A 60 -2.71 7.66 -9.46
C ASP A 60 -3.29 8.89 -8.74
N LEU A 61 -3.57 8.77 -7.41
CA LEU A 61 -4.04 9.89 -6.60
C LEU A 61 -2.91 10.91 -6.38
N ARG A 62 -3.27 12.19 -6.48
CA ARG A 62 -2.34 13.32 -6.53
C ARG A 62 -1.28 13.30 -5.42
N ARG A 63 -1.67 13.11 -4.16
CA ARG A 63 -0.76 13.07 -3.01
C ARG A 63 0.31 11.96 -3.12
N ALA A 64 -0.03 10.83 -3.75
CA ALA A 64 0.93 9.76 -4.01
C ALA A 64 1.87 10.12 -5.18
N LEU A 65 1.34 10.72 -6.25
CA LEU A 65 2.15 11.19 -7.38
C LEU A 65 3.10 12.31 -6.96
N GLU A 66 2.63 13.28 -6.17
CA GLU A 66 3.48 14.36 -5.62
C GLU A 66 4.60 13.79 -4.72
N THR A 67 4.35 12.65 -4.04
CA THR A 67 5.38 11.95 -3.24
C THR A 67 6.35 11.16 -4.11
N ALA A 68 5.88 10.57 -5.20
CA ALA A 68 6.72 9.79 -6.11
C ALA A 68 7.62 10.67 -6.99
N ALA A 69 7.23 11.93 -7.25
CA ALA A 69 7.95 12.82 -8.17
C ALA A 69 9.43 13.04 -7.82
N PRO A 70 9.82 13.38 -6.57
CA PRO A 70 11.25 13.51 -6.22
C PRO A 70 12.02 12.20 -6.39
N LEU A 71 11.40 11.04 -6.11
CA LEU A 71 12.04 9.74 -6.31
C LEU A 71 12.25 9.45 -7.80
N ALA A 72 11.28 9.76 -8.65
CA ALA A 72 11.41 9.68 -10.09
C ALA A 72 12.56 10.56 -10.62
N GLU A 73 12.68 11.78 -10.07
CA GLU A 73 13.74 12.73 -10.43
C GLU A 73 15.15 12.18 -10.10
N VAL A 74 15.36 11.70 -8.88
CA VAL A 74 16.69 11.24 -8.45
C VAL A 74 17.10 9.88 -9.04
N THR A 75 16.13 9.06 -9.46
CA THR A 75 16.39 7.73 -10.06
C THR A 75 16.34 7.74 -11.58
N GLY A 76 15.80 8.77 -12.21
CA GLY A 76 15.56 8.83 -13.65
C GLY A 76 14.45 7.88 -14.12
N LEU A 77 13.65 7.32 -13.21
CA LEU A 77 12.59 6.36 -13.53
C LEU A 77 11.27 7.06 -13.82
N SER A 78 10.52 6.52 -14.78
CA SER A 78 9.13 6.91 -15.00
C SER A 78 8.23 6.31 -13.91
N VAL A 79 7.20 7.06 -13.49
CA VAL A 79 6.20 6.59 -12.53
C VAL A 79 5.14 5.75 -13.26
N ASN A 80 5.07 4.46 -12.96
CA ASN A 80 4.00 3.58 -13.40
C ASN A 80 2.78 3.77 -12.48
N ARG A 81 1.73 4.38 -12.99
CA ARG A 81 0.49 4.61 -12.24
C ARG A 81 -0.39 3.39 -12.25
N ASP A 82 -0.95 3.04 -11.07
CA ASP A 82 -1.88 1.92 -10.96
C ASP A 82 -3.02 2.24 -9.97
N THR A 83 -4.25 2.15 -10.46
CA THR A 83 -5.45 2.44 -9.66
C THR A 83 -5.67 1.44 -8.53
N ARG A 84 -5.11 0.23 -8.63
CA ARG A 84 -5.14 -0.78 -7.57
C ARG A 84 -4.34 -0.35 -6.34
N LEU A 85 -3.48 0.66 -6.47
CA LEU A 85 -2.71 1.25 -5.37
C LEU A 85 -3.44 2.40 -4.66
N ARG A 86 -4.64 2.80 -5.09
CA ARG A 86 -5.46 3.80 -4.39
C ARG A 86 -5.73 3.36 -2.96
N GLU A 87 -5.98 4.33 -2.07
CA GLU A 87 -6.51 4.08 -0.73
C GLU A 87 -7.87 3.36 -0.81
N ARG A 88 -8.35 2.83 0.29
CA ARG A 88 -9.72 2.29 0.38
C ARG A 88 -10.72 3.37 -0.02
N CYS A 89 -11.64 3.01 -0.92
CA CYS A 89 -12.76 3.87 -1.24
C CYS A 89 -13.70 3.95 -0.04
N LEU A 90 -13.91 5.14 0.49
CA LEU A 90 -14.78 5.38 1.63
C LEU A 90 -16.15 5.95 1.24
N GLY A 91 -16.39 6.14 -0.06
CA GLY A 91 -17.68 6.59 -0.59
C GLY A 91 -18.15 7.88 0.09
N VAL A 92 -19.36 7.87 0.64
CA VAL A 92 -19.97 9.03 1.29
C VAL A 92 -19.22 9.53 2.54
N LEU A 93 -18.27 8.76 3.07
CA LEU A 93 -17.46 9.14 4.22
C LEU A 93 -16.21 9.93 3.83
N GLU A 94 -15.92 10.10 2.55
CA GLU A 94 -14.80 10.91 2.09
C GLU A 94 -15.05 12.39 2.43
N GLY A 95 -14.10 13.01 3.11
CA GLY A 95 -14.24 14.35 3.67
C GLY A 95 -14.83 14.41 5.09
N ALA A 96 -15.33 13.30 5.63
CA ALA A 96 -15.75 13.25 7.02
C ALA A 96 -14.54 13.26 7.98
N ALA A 97 -14.74 13.73 9.21
CA ALA A 97 -13.72 13.62 10.24
C ALA A 97 -13.42 12.15 10.54
N THR A 98 -12.16 11.76 10.46
CA THR A 98 -11.74 10.36 10.66
C THR A 98 -12.17 9.81 12.00
N ALA A 99 -12.17 10.65 13.05
CA ALA A 99 -12.61 10.28 14.40
C ALA A 99 -14.13 9.97 14.49
N ALA A 100 -14.92 10.44 13.54
CA ALA A 100 -16.38 10.20 13.49
C ALA A 100 -16.74 8.90 12.75
N ILE A 101 -15.77 8.24 12.08
CA ILE A 101 -16.03 7.01 11.33
C ILE A 101 -16.03 5.82 12.29
N GLY A 102 -17.22 5.31 12.56
CA GLY A 102 -17.41 4.18 13.47
C GLY A 102 -17.07 2.81 12.84
N PRO A 103 -16.99 1.75 13.68
CA PRO A 103 -16.67 0.38 13.24
C PRO A 103 -17.63 -0.17 12.18
N ALA A 104 -18.91 0.05 12.30
CA ALA A 104 -19.92 -0.43 11.36
C ALA A 104 -19.72 0.10 9.93
N ALA A 105 -19.06 1.26 9.78
CA ALA A 105 -18.80 1.85 8.48
C ALA A 105 -17.42 1.46 7.92
N ASN A 106 -16.43 1.20 8.79
CA ASN A 106 -15.06 0.93 8.35
C ASN A 106 -14.58 -0.50 8.60
N GLY A 107 -15.36 -1.33 9.33
CA GLY A 107 -15.00 -2.71 9.66
C GLY A 107 -13.92 -2.86 10.73
N LEU A 108 -13.57 -1.77 11.42
CA LEU A 108 -12.48 -1.73 12.39
C LEU A 108 -12.99 -1.41 13.81
N ARG A 109 -12.41 -2.06 14.82
CA ARG A 109 -12.54 -1.69 16.24
C ARG A 109 -11.15 -1.47 16.81
N GLY A 110 -10.76 -0.20 16.96
CA GLY A 110 -9.37 0.14 17.21
C GLY A 110 -8.50 -0.32 16.05
N GLU A 111 -7.50 -1.14 16.33
CA GLU A 111 -6.62 -1.73 15.31
C GLU A 111 -7.10 -3.08 14.74
N ALA A 112 -8.14 -3.67 15.34
CA ALA A 112 -8.63 -4.99 14.90
C ALA A 112 -9.64 -4.87 13.78
N VAL A 113 -9.53 -5.74 12.77
CA VAL A 113 -10.59 -5.99 11.79
C VAL A 113 -11.64 -6.86 12.45
N VAL A 114 -12.88 -6.37 12.50
CA VAL A 114 -14.01 -7.08 13.13
C VAL A 114 -15.11 -7.42 12.13
N GLU A 115 -15.26 -6.62 11.09
CA GLU A 115 -16.25 -6.79 10.04
C GLU A 115 -15.61 -6.49 8.67
N PRO A 116 -14.84 -7.45 8.11
CA PRO A 116 -14.08 -7.21 6.87
C PRO A 116 -14.97 -6.91 5.66
N ASP A 117 -16.25 -7.32 5.71
CA ASP A 117 -17.23 -7.09 4.67
C ASP A 117 -18.07 -5.82 4.88
N ALA A 118 -17.90 -5.11 6.02
CA ALA A 118 -18.52 -3.82 6.25
C ALA A 118 -18.12 -2.80 5.18
N ARG A 119 -19.12 -2.13 4.61
CA ARG A 119 -18.97 -1.24 3.47
C ARG A 119 -19.64 0.10 3.75
N PRO A 120 -18.93 1.23 3.61
CA PRO A 120 -19.59 2.53 3.56
C PRO A 120 -20.39 2.67 2.25
N ALA A 121 -21.48 3.42 2.29
CA ALA A 121 -22.28 3.65 1.09
C ALA A 121 -21.43 4.26 -0.03
N GLY A 122 -21.46 3.66 -1.22
CA GLY A 122 -20.62 4.07 -2.36
C GLY A 122 -19.13 3.75 -2.22
N GLY A 123 -18.72 3.05 -1.16
CA GLY A 123 -17.34 2.66 -0.93
C GLY A 123 -17.06 1.17 -1.13
N GLU A 124 -15.89 0.72 -0.75
CA GLU A 124 -15.48 -0.69 -0.78
C GLU A 124 -15.32 -1.27 0.64
N SER A 125 -15.56 -2.57 0.80
CA SER A 125 -15.26 -3.30 2.04
C SER A 125 -13.74 -3.48 2.22
N LEU A 126 -13.30 -3.87 3.43
CA LEU A 126 -11.89 -4.21 3.65
C LEU A 126 -11.47 -5.43 2.83
N ARG A 127 -12.37 -6.41 2.65
CA ARG A 127 -12.12 -7.60 1.83
C ARG A 127 -11.95 -7.26 0.35
N GLU A 128 -12.77 -6.39 -0.21
CA GLU A 128 -12.63 -5.93 -1.59
C GLU A 128 -11.33 -5.15 -1.79
N PHE A 129 -11.02 -4.27 -0.84
CA PHE A 129 -9.77 -3.54 -0.82
C PHE A 129 -8.56 -4.49 -0.78
N TYR A 130 -8.61 -5.49 0.11
CA TYR A 130 -7.56 -6.51 0.23
C TYR A 130 -7.35 -7.25 -1.10
N ARG A 131 -8.42 -7.75 -1.71
CA ARG A 131 -8.36 -8.44 -3.01
C ARG A 131 -7.77 -7.56 -4.12
N ARG A 132 -8.15 -6.30 -4.16
CA ARG A 132 -7.65 -5.33 -5.15
C ARG A 132 -6.13 -5.11 -5.02
N VAL A 133 -5.66 -4.92 -3.81
CA VAL A 133 -4.23 -4.73 -3.53
C VAL A 133 -3.44 -6.02 -3.74
N ALA A 134 -3.99 -7.16 -3.34
CA ALA A 134 -3.41 -8.48 -3.58
C ALA A 134 -3.20 -8.73 -5.08
N ALA A 135 -4.18 -8.44 -5.92
CA ALA A 135 -4.07 -8.61 -7.37
C ALA A 135 -2.93 -7.79 -7.98
N PHE A 136 -2.64 -6.60 -7.46
CA PHE A 136 -1.45 -5.84 -7.86
C PHE A 136 -0.16 -6.54 -7.41
N ALA A 137 -0.10 -7.02 -6.17
CA ALA A 137 1.08 -7.69 -5.64
C ALA A 137 1.40 -9.00 -6.40
N ASP A 138 0.38 -9.78 -6.77
CA ASP A 138 0.50 -11.01 -7.56
C ASP A 138 1.05 -10.76 -8.96
N GLU A 139 0.49 -9.77 -9.64
CA GLU A 139 0.98 -9.38 -10.96
C GLU A 139 2.44 -8.93 -10.88
N LEU A 140 2.77 -8.09 -9.88
CA LEU A 140 4.12 -7.60 -9.69
C LEU A 140 5.09 -8.76 -9.39
N ALA A 141 4.70 -9.69 -8.51
CA ALA A 141 5.49 -10.89 -8.20
C ALA A 141 5.69 -11.77 -9.43
N THR A 142 4.66 -11.94 -10.26
CA THR A 142 4.75 -12.69 -11.50
C THR A 142 5.73 -12.04 -12.47
N ARG A 143 5.65 -10.74 -12.66
CA ARG A 143 6.62 -9.98 -13.47
C ARG A 143 8.05 -10.18 -12.97
N CYS A 144 8.24 -10.11 -11.64
CA CYS A 144 9.55 -10.31 -11.02
C CYS A 144 10.11 -11.72 -11.25
N ARG A 145 9.28 -12.75 -11.20
CA ARG A 145 9.70 -14.14 -11.44
C ARG A 145 10.05 -14.41 -12.90
N THR A 146 9.38 -13.74 -13.84
CA THR A 146 9.62 -13.90 -15.29
C THR A 146 10.76 -13.04 -15.81
N MET A 147 11.16 -12.00 -15.10
CA MET A 147 12.33 -11.19 -15.45
C MET A 147 13.62 -11.98 -15.15
N GLY A 148 14.51 -12.10 -16.13
CA GLY A 148 15.81 -12.74 -15.92
C GLY A 148 16.64 -12.07 -14.83
N ALA A 149 17.58 -12.79 -14.22
CA ALA A 149 18.43 -12.32 -13.12
C ALA A 149 19.16 -10.99 -13.42
N GLU A 150 19.45 -10.73 -14.69
CA GLU A 150 20.11 -9.49 -15.15
C GLU A 150 19.24 -8.22 -14.95
N ARG A 151 17.92 -8.39 -14.84
CA ARG A 151 16.96 -7.30 -14.58
C ARG A 151 16.47 -7.29 -13.14
N ALA A 152 17.04 -8.15 -12.29
CA ALA A 152 16.72 -8.14 -10.87
C ALA A 152 17.15 -6.81 -10.25
N GLY A 153 16.27 -6.25 -9.41
CA GLY A 153 16.52 -4.98 -8.75
C GLY A 153 15.40 -4.68 -7.77
N GLU A 154 15.54 -3.58 -7.07
CA GLU A 154 14.54 -3.15 -6.09
C GLU A 154 13.39 -2.42 -6.78
N ILE A 155 12.21 -2.49 -6.21
CA ILE A 155 11.00 -1.81 -6.71
C ILE A 155 10.49 -0.89 -5.61
N ALA A 156 10.12 0.33 -5.98
CA ALA A 156 9.45 1.25 -5.09
C ALA A 156 7.97 1.37 -5.46
N VAL A 157 7.11 1.37 -4.43
CA VAL A 157 5.66 1.54 -4.56
C VAL A 157 5.22 2.65 -3.63
N VAL A 158 4.70 3.74 -4.19
CA VAL A 158 4.20 4.89 -3.43
C VAL A 158 2.68 4.81 -3.37
N ALA A 159 2.14 4.68 -2.17
CA ALA A 159 0.70 4.49 -1.97
C ALA A 159 0.21 5.15 -0.65
N HIS A 160 -0.78 4.56 -0.01
CA HIS A 160 -1.51 5.14 1.12
C HIS A 160 -1.41 4.25 2.36
N GLY A 161 -1.79 4.79 3.51
CA GLY A 161 -1.68 4.07 4.78
C GLY A 161 -2.43 2.73 4.79
N GLY A 162 -3.67 2.71 4.33
CA GLY A 162 -4.46 1.49 4.23
C GLY A 162 -3.86 0.51 3.21
N THR A 163 -3.52 1.01 2.02
CA THR A 163 -2.90 0.19 0.94
C THR A 163 -1.63 -0.50 1.42
N LEU A 164 -0.77 0.21 2.17
CA LEU A 164 0.47 -0.39 2.67
C LEU A 164 0.23 -1.44 3.76
N ARG A 165 -0.77 -1.22 4.64
CA ARG A 165 -1.15 -2.23 5.63
C ARG A 165 -1.64 -3.50 4.98
N VAL A 166 -2.55 -3.37 4.02
CA VAL A 166 -3.07 -4.50 3.24
C VAL A 166 -1.94 -5.20 2.50
N MET A 167 -1.12 -4.46 1.77
CA MET A 167 -0.01 -5.05 1.02
C MET A 167 0.99 -5.76 1.93
N ASN A 168 1.38 -5.15 3.05
CA ASN A 168 2.29 -5.79 4.00
C ASN A 168 1.69 -7.05 4.64
N ALA A 169 0.39 -7.04 4.97
CA ALA A 169 -0.32 -8.22 5.47
C ALA A 169 -0.34 -9.33 4.42
N TYR A 170 -0.75 -9.01 3.18
CA TYR A 170 -0.79 -9.96 2.08
C TYR A 170 0.58 -10.60 1.81
N LEU A 171 1.64 -9.80 1.72
CA LEU A 171 3.01 -10.29 1.51
C LEU A 171 3.52 -11.18 2.66
N ARG A 172 2.91 -11.13 3.83
CA ARG A 172 3.20 -11.97 4.99
C ARG A 172 2.25 -13.16 5.13
N GLY A 173 1.30 -13.33 4.22
CA GLY A 173 0.29 -14.39 4.30
C GLY A 173 -0.73 -14.18 5.43
N ILE A 174 -0.94 -12.94 5.87
CA ILE A 174 -1.92 -12.61 6.91
C ILE A 174 -3.26 -12.31 6.23
N PRO A 175 -4.31 -13.11 6.46
CA PRO A 175 -5.63 -12.88 5.88
C PRO A 175 -6.28 -11.61 6.44
N VAL A 176 -7.26 -11.08 5.73
CA VAL A 176 -7.90 -9.79 6.07
C VAL A 176 -8.52 -9.79 7.48
N GLU A 177 -9.04 -10.93 7.95
CA GLU A 177 -9.65 -11.10 9.27
C GLU A 177 -8.65 -11.00 10.42
N ARG A 178 -7.38 -11.29 10.15
CA ARG A 178 -6.29 -11.25 11.15
C ARG A 178 -5.40 -10.01 11.01
N MET A 179 -5.72 -9.14 10.05
CA MET A 179 -4.97 -7.89 9.89
C MET A 179 -5.11 -6.97 11.11
N ARG A 180 -4.05 -6.23 11.38
CA ARG A 180 -4.06 -5.13 12.34
C ARG A 180 -3.90 -3.78 11.62
N TRP A 181 -4.68 -2.82 12.08
CA TRP A 181 -4.69 -1.47 11.50
C TRP A 181 -3.75 -0.53 12.26
N GLU A 182 -2.48 -0.95 12.38
CA GLU A 182 -1.45 -0.21 13.12
C GLU A 182 -1.18 1.18 12.50
N PRO A 183 -0.83 2.18 13.32
CA PRO A 183 -0.44 3.49 12.82
C PRO A 183 0.76 3.42 11.88
N LEU A 184 0.72 4.16 10.79
CA LEU A 184 1.85 4.36 9.88
C LEU A 184 2.03 5.87 9.70
N SER A 185 3.25 6.38 9.85
CA SER A 185 3.56 7.80 9.65
C SER A 185 3.57 8.17 8.17
N ASN A 186 3.22 9.40 7.83
CA ASN A 186 3.37 9.93 6.48
C ASN A 186 4.85 9.92 6.06
N GLY A 187 5.15 9.57 4.83
CA GLY A 187 6.52 9.44 4.33
C GLY A 187 7.30 8.26 4.89
N CYS A 188 6.68 7.34 5.65
CA CYS A 188 7.36 6.13 6.10
C CYS A 188 7.66 5.18 4.93
N ILE A 189 8.72 4.40 5.09
CA ILE A 189 9.14 3.36 4.15
C ILE A 189 9.11 2.02 4.88
N LEU A 190 8.40 1.05 4.31
CA LEU A 190 8.42 -0.34 4.75
C LEU A 190 9.17 -1.17 3.71
N ARG A 191 9.85 -2.20 4.18
CA ARG A 191 10.52 -3.17 3.31
C ARG A 191 9.71 -4.47 3.28
N SER A 192 9.53 -5.05 2.09
CA SER A 192 8.89 -6.37 1.95
C SER A 192 9.63 -7.46 2.72
N PRO A 193 8.94 -8.58 3.06
CA PRO A 193 9.59 -9.79 3.54
C PRO A 193 10.70 -10.27 2.59
N ALA A 194 11.71 -10.93 3.13
CA ALA A 194 12.89 -11.37 2.36
C ALA A 194 12.57 -12.48 1.34
N ASP A 195 11.49 -13.22 1.55
CA ASP A 195 11.01 -14.30 0.70
C ASP A 195 10.05 -13.85 -0.42
N TRP A 196 9.70 -12.55 -0.47
CA TRP A 196 9.00 -11.99 -1.63
C TRP A 196 9.95 -11.97 -2.86
N PRO A 197 9.54 -12.28 -4.07
CA PRO A 197 8.18 -12.57 -4.57
C PRO A 197 7.80 -14.06 -4.59
N HIS A 198 8.50 -14.94 -3.91
CA HIS A 198 8.31 -16.39 -4.00
C HIS A 198 7.18 -16.92 -3.11
N ARG A 199 6.74 -16.11 -2.13
CA ARG A 199 5.73 -16.48 -1.14
C ARG A 199 4.30 -16.22 -1.58
N VAL A 200 4.09 -15.65 -2.74
CA VAL A 200 2.75 -15.31 -3.22
C VAL A 200 2.08 -16.56 -3.80
N ALA A 201 1.56 -17.39 -2.91
CA ALA A 201 0.44 -18.25 -3.23
C ALA A 201 -0.78 -17.57 -2.58
N SER A 202 -1.81 -17.27 -3.36
CA SER A 202 -3.09 -16.84 -2.81
C SER A 202 -3.49 -17.81 -1.73
N PRO A 203 -3.77 -17.39 -0.49
CA PRO A 203 -4.67 -18.19 0.31
C PRO A 203 -6.01 -18.10 -0.43
N ASP A 204 -6.42 -19.19 -1.06
CA ASP A 204 -7.80 -19.38 -1.44
C ASP A 204 -8.60 -19.19 -0.14
N PRO A 205 -9.54 -18.24 -0.06
CA PRO A 205 -10.32 -18.06 1.17
C PRO A 205 -11.13 -19.32 1.55
N ASP A 206 -11.22 -20.29 0.65
CA ASP A 206 -11.92 -21.57 0.84
C ASP A 206 -10.93 -22.74 1.06
N GLU A 207 -9.61 -22.52 1.12
CA GLU A 207 -8.65 -23.59 1.39
C GLU A 207 -8.52 -23.77 2.93
N PRO A 208 -8.84 -24.96 3.47
CA PRO A 208 -8.76 -25.22 4.92
C PRO A 208 -7.32 -25.07 5.40
N ASP A 209 -7.16 -24.42 6.56
CA ASP A 209 -5.88 -24.22 7.24
C ASP A 209 -5.15 -25.58 7.40
N PRO A 210 -3.94 -25.73 6.85
CA PRO A 210 -3.19 -26.99 7.00
C PRO A 210 -2.87 -27.37 8.46
N ASP A 211 -3.01 -26.43 9.41
CA ASP A 211 -2.78 -26.64 10.84
C ASP A 211 -4.07 -27.02 11.63
N GLU A 212 -5.23 -27.15 10.98
CA GLU A 212 -6.47 -27.64 11.62
C GLU A 212 -6.60 -29.20 11.62
N LYS A 213 -5.50 -29.89 11.36
CA LYS A 213 -5.47 -31.35 11.50
C LYS A 213 -4.63 -31.74 12.70
N GLU A 214 -5.22 -31.61 13.93
CA GLU A 214 -5.01 -32.51 15.08
C GLU A 214 -6.15 -32.38 16.07
#